data_2bdfcd9f69957d98c5536d7ea1616b74
#
_entry.id   2bdfcd9f69957d98c5536d7ea1616b74
#
_cell.length_a   1.000
_cell.length_b   1.000
_cell.length_c   1.000
_cell.angle_alpha   90.00
_cell.angle_beta   90.00
_cell.angle_gamma   90.00
#
_symmetry.space_group_name_H-M   'P 1'
#
loop_
_entity.id
_entity.type
_entity.pdbx_description
1 polymer ?
#
loop_
_entity_poly.entity_id
_entity_poly.type
_entity_poly.pdbx_seq_one_letter_code
_entity_poly.pdbx_strand_id
1 'polypeptide(L)'
;MQKIGIQTIGNATLIAYDNFPIISTDTWLNYHEAYFGSWSLKFKIPKEIEKDIFNCEYIFFTHGHPDHLNPHSIKKFKNKKILLPDHVGSRIYKWLKNINYNVHIL
;
A
#
# COMPACT_ATOMS: atom_id res chain seq x y z
N MET A 1 -18.10 18.79 -0.56
CA MET A 1 -17.06 19.20 -1.52
C MET A 1 -16.41 17.96 -2.12
N GLN A 2 -16.27 17.93 -3.44
CA GLN A 2 -15.63 16.81 -4.11
C GLN A 2 -14.11 16.89 -3.95
N LYS A 3 -13.47 15.76 -3.71
CA LYS A 3 -12.03 15.66 -3.62
C LYS A 3 -11.52 14.82 -4.77
N ILE A 4 -10.79 15.47 -5.69
CA ILE A 4 -10.16 14.83 -6.83
C ILE A 4 -8.68 15.16 -6.78
N GLY A 5 -7.82 14.15 -6.94
CA GLY A 5 -6.39 14.37 -6.97
C GLY A 5 -5.61 13.32 -6.19
N ILE A 6 -4.40 13.70 -5.81
CA ILE A 6 -3.43 12.81 -5.16
C ILE A 6 -2.95 13.44 -3.87
N GLN A 7 -2.93 12.66 -2.81
CA GLN A 7 -2.36 13.01 -1.51
C GLN A 7 -1.08 12.20 -1.30
N THR A 8 0.07 12.87 -1.21
CA THR A 8 1.31 12.21 -0.81
C THR A 8 1.38 12.14 0.72
N ILE A 9 1.89 11.04 1.24
CA ILE A 9 1.85 10.79 2.68
C ILE A 9 3.27 10.69 3.23
N GLY A 10 3.99 9.66 2.91
CA GLY A 10 5.36 9.48 3.40
C GLY A 10 6.06 8.40 2.59
N ASN A 11 7.35 8.53 2.44
CA ASN A 11 8.12 7.66 1.55
C ASN A 11 7.47 7.63 0.17
N ALA A 12 7.04 6.47 -0.33
CA ALA A 12 6.37 6.34 -1.62
C ALA A 12 4.85 6.14 -1.48
N THR A 13 4.30 6.27 -0.29
CA THR A 13 2.87 6.10 -0.07
C THR A 13 2.09 7.32 -0.55
N LEU A 14 1.09 7.07 -1.40
CA LEU A 14 0.13 8.11 -1.79
C LEU A 14 -1.27 7.53 -1.93
N ILE A 15 -2.25 8.41 -1.95
CA ILE A 15 -3.65 8.04 -2.16
C ILE A 15 -4.19 8.84 -3.33
N ALA A 16 -4.88 8.18 -4.25
CA ALA A 16 -5.62 8.85 -5.32
C ALA A 16 -7.10 8.87 -4.96
N TYR A 17 -7.73 10.01 -5.21
CA TYR A 17 -9.13 10.29 -4.89
C TYR A 17 -9.93 10.61 -6.14
N ASP A 18 -11.14 10.09 -6.17
CA ASP A 18 -12.20 10.51 -7.10
C ASP A 18 -13.48 10.62 -6.29
N ASN A 19 -13.62 11.70 -5.53
CA ASN A 19 -14.63 11.96 -4.50
C ASN A 19 -14.46 11.07 -3.25
N PHE A 20 -13.91 9.90 -3.41
CA PHE A 20 -13.59 8.95 -2.36
C PHE A 20 -12.16 8.47 -2.56
N PRO A 21 -11.50 7.98 -1.51
CA PRO A 21 -10.21 7.32 -1.69
C PRO A 21 -10.40 6.03 -2.49
N ILE A 22 -9.67 5.91 -3.59
CA ILE A 22 -9.81 4.79 -4.54
C ILE A 22 -8.65 3.81 -4.42
N ILE A 23 -7.42 4.32 -4.45
CA ILE A 23 -6.22 3.49 -4.47
C ILE A 23 -5.12 4.13 -3.63
N SER A 24 -4.43 3.30 -2.87
CA SER A 24 -3.21 3.69 -2.17
C SER A 24 -2.03 2.92 -2.77
N THR A 25 -0.89 3.59 -2.91
CA THR A 25 0.30 2.98 -3.52
C THR A 25 1.42 2.83 -2.52
N ASP A 26 2.19 1.75 -2.63
CA ASP A 26 3.38 1.46 -1.81
C ASP A 26 3.14 1.80 -0.34
N THR A 27 2.05 1.27 0.20
CA THR A 27 1.51 1.68 1.50
C THR A 27 2.35 1.13 2.65
N TRP A 28 2.97 2.06 3.38
CA TRP A 28 3.77 1.77 4.56
C TRP A 28 3.21 2.52 5.76
N LEU A 29 2.67 1.78 6.72
CA LEU A 29 2.06 2.36 7.91
C LEU A 29 3.14 2.75 8.92
N ASN A 30 2.91 3.85 9.63
CA ASN A 30 3.93 4.50 10.46
C ASN A 30 4.37 3.71 11.69
N TYR A 31 3.64 2.70 12.10
CA TYR A 31 4.01 1.83 13.23
C TYR A 31 4.73 0.56 12.79
N HIS A 32 5.06 0.46 11.51
CA HIS A 32 5.81 -0.68 10.97
C HIS A 32 7.20 -0.23 10.54
N GLU A 33 8.16 -1.16 10.62
CA GLU A 33 9.54 -0.92 10.21
C GLU A 33 9.85 -1.64 8.91
N ALA A 34 10.87 -1.17 8.20
CA ALA A 34 11.37 -1.79 6.98
C ALA A 34 12.85 -2.18 7.17
N TYR A 35 13.32 -3.08 6.30
CA TYR A 35 14.71 -3.53 6.31
C TYR A 35 15.17 -4.02 7.69
N PHE A 36 14.35 -4.92 8.29
CA PHE A 36 14.64 -5.57 9.60
C PHE A 36 14.87 -4.56 10.73
N GLY A 37 14.10 -3.48 10.74
CA GLY A 37 14.17 -2.45 11.76
C GLY A 37 15.15 -1.32 11.48
N SER A 38 15.87 -1.39 10.36
CA SER A 38 16.84 -0.34 9.99
C SER A 38 16.15 0.97 9.58
N TRP A 39 14.93 0.88 9.03
CA TRP A 39 14.17 2.03 8.55
C TRP A 39 12.82 2.09 9.22
N SER A 40 12.41 3.29 9.59
CA SER A 40 11.06 3.59 10.06
C SER A 40 10.59 4.89 9.45
N LEU A 41 9.27 5.11 9.45
CA LEU A 41 8.72 6.37 8.93
C LEU A 41 9.09 7.51 9.87
N LYS A 42 9.61 8.59 9.28
CA LYS A 42 10.03 9.78 10.03
C LYS A 42 8.85 10.52 10.65
N PHE A 43 7.72 10.55 9.97
CA PHE A 43 6.54 11.27 10.40
C PHE A 43 5.39 10.30 10.61
N LYS A 44 4.59 10.60 11.65
CA LYS A 44 3.40 9.83 11.95
C LYS A 44 2.29 10.16 10.93
N ILE A 45 1.67 9.13 10.38
CA ILE A 45 0.54 9.33 9.47
C ILE A 45 -0.67 9.80 10.30
N PRO A 46 -1.32 10.93 9.95
CA PRO A 46 -2.53 11.35 10.65
C PRO A 46 -3.64 10.28 10.57
N LYS A 47 -4.41 10.15 11.63
CA LYS A 47 -5.47 9.13 11.70
C LYS A 47 -6.50 9.26 10.58
N GLU A 48 -6.81 10.47 10.17
CA GLU A 48 -7.75 10.72 9.06
C GLU A 48 -7.22 10.18 7.74
N ILE A 49 -5.93 10.34 7.49
CA ILE A 49 -5.27 9.82 6.30
C ILE A 49 -5.19 8.30 6.37
N GLU A 50 -4.87 7.74 7.52
CA GLU A 50 -4.86 6.29 7.70
C GLU A 50 -6.24 5.69 7.44
N LYS A 51 -7.29 6.36 7.90
CA LYS A 51 -8.67 5.95 7.61
C LYS A 51 -8.94 5.95 6.11
N ASP A 52 -8.47 6.96 5.38
CA ASP A 52 -8.63 7.00 3.92
C ASP A 52 -7.89 5.86 3.24
N ILE A 53 -6.70 5.49 3.74
CA ILE A 53 -5.97 4.32 3.23
C ILE A 53 -6.83 3.07 3.37
N PHE A 54 -7.41 2.84 4.55
CA PHE A 54 -8.25 1.65 4.78
C PHE A 54 -9.57 1.69 4.03
N ASN A 55 -10.00 2.84 3.55
CA ASN A 55 -11.19 2.96 2.71
C ASN A 55 -10.90 2.73 1.22
N CYS A 56 -9.64 2.68 0.81
CA CYS A 56 -9.28 2.35 -0.57
C CYS A 56 -9.65 0.91 -0.89
N GLU A 57 -10.24 0.68 -2.07
CA GLU A 57 -10.51 -0.67 -2.55
C GLU A 57 -9.25 -1.36 -3.05
N TYR A 58 -8.33 -0.58 -3.61
CA TYR A 58 -7.13 -1.09 -4.26
C TYR A 58 -5.88 -0.64 -3.52
N ILE A 59 -4.92 -1.55 -3.37
CA ILE A 59 -3.58 -1.25 -2.87
C ILE A 59 -2.59 -1.68 -3.95
N PHE A 60 -1.81 -0.75 -4.46
CA PHE A 60 -0.87 -0.99 -5.54
C PHE A 60 0.56 -0.94 -5.01
N PHE A 61 1.37 -1.92 -5.38
CA PHE A 61 2.78 -1.96 -5.03
C PHE A 61 3.63 -1.92 -6.29
N THR A 62 4.59 -1.01 -6.35
CA THR A 62 5.47 -0.86 -7.51
C THR A 62 6.54 -1.95 -7.56
N HIS A 63 7.04 -2.39 -6.41
CA HIS A 63 8.04 -3.44 -6.30
C HIS A 63 8.11 -3.98 -4.88
N GLY A 64 8.98 -4.99 -4.65
CA GLY A 64 8.99 -5.75 -3.39
C GLY A 64 9.88 -5.22 -2.29
N HIS A 65 10.54 -4.07 -2.43
CA HIS A 65 11.37 -3.52 -1.37
C HIS A 65 10.53 -3.20 -0.11
N PRO A 66 11.03 -3.45 1.12
CA PRO A 66 10.23 -3.31 2.33
C PRO A 66 9.72 -1.89 2.64
N ASP A 67 10.33 -0.85 2.07
CA ASP A 67 9.84 0.52 2.20
C ASP A 67 8.73 0.85 1.19
N HIS A 68 8.44 -0.04 0.25
CA HIS A 68 7.33 0.05 -0.69
C HIS A 68 6.29 -1.03 -0.42
N LEU A 69 6.69 -2.31 -0.44
CA LEU A 69 5.87 -3.43 -0.01
C LEU A 69 6.32 -3.84 1.39
N ASN A 70 5.80 -3.18 2.41
CA ASN A 70 6.19 -3.47 3.78
C ASN A 70 5.55 -4.77 4.24
N PRO A 71 6.34 -5.76 4.72
CA PRO A 71 5.80 -7.08 5.07
C PRO A 71 4.84 -7.05 6.26
N HIS A 72 4.93 -6.04 7.10
CA HIS A 72 4.00 -5.89 8.23
C HIS A 72 2.75 -5.12 7.83
N SER A 73 2.91 -4.05 7.05
CA SER A 73 1.79 -3.23 6.60
C SER A 73 0.85 -3.99 5.68
N ILE A 74 1.36 -4.84 4.79
CA ILE A 74 0.52 -5.56 3.83
C ILE A 74 -0.50 -6.48 4.53
N LYS A 75 -0.19 -6.97 5.73
CA LYS A 75 -1.10 -7.82 6.49
C LYS A 75 -2.42 -7.13 6.84
N LYS A 76 -2.43 -5.81 6.89
CA LYS A 76 -3.62 -5.01 7.16
C LYS A 76 -4.55 -4.90 5.94
N PHE A 77 -4.09 -5.30 4.76
CA PHE A 77 -4.81 -5.14 3.51
C PHE A 77 -5.25 -6.46 2.88
N LYS A 78 -5.34 -7.53 3.67
CA LYS A 78 -5.66 -8.85 3.15
C LYS A 78 -7.03 -8.91 2.46
N ASN A 79 -7.98 -8.08 2.88
CA ASN A 79 -9.31 -8.00 2.29
C ASN A 79 -9.41 -7.00 1.13
N LYS A 80 -8.28 -6.39 0.73
CA LYS A 80 -8.24 -5.42 -0.37
C LYS A 80 -7.78 -6.10 -1.66
N LYS A 81 -8.04 -5.45 -2.78
CA LYS A 81 -7.51 -5.90 -4.07
C LYS A 81 -6.08 -5.36 -4.21
N ILE A 82 -5.12 -6.27 -4.24
CA ILE A 82 -3.71 -5.93 -4.40
C ILE A 82 -3.38 -5.93 -5.88
N LEU A 83 -2.80 -4.83 -6.36
CA LEU A 83 -2.43 -4.67 -7.76
C LEU A 83 -0.90 -4.64 -7.87
N LEU A 84 -0.37 -5.36 -8.85
CA LEU A 84 1.06 -5.42 -9.13
C LEU A 84 1.30 -5.14 -10.61
N PRO A 85 2.38 -4.41 -10.96
CA PRO A 85 2.78 -4.31 -12.35
C PRO A 85 3.39 -5.62 -12.84
N ASP A 86 3.28 -5.89 -14.13
CA ASP A 86 3.74 -7.14 -14.73
C ASP A 86 5.24 -7.37 -14.52
N HIS A 87 6.04 -6.31 -14.57
CA HIS A 87 7.50 -6.43 -14.43
C HIS A 87 7.97 -6.83 -13.02
N VAL A 88 7.14 -6.67 -12.01
CA VAL A 88 7.45 -7.15 -10.65
C VAL A 88 7.41 -8.67 -10.62
N GLY A 89 6.69 -9.24 -11.53
CA GLY A 89 6.75 -10.61 -11.91
C GLY A 89 5.99 -11.57 -11.03
N SER A 90 6.08 -12.83 -11.45
CA SER A 90 5.32 -13.92 -10.87
C SER A 90 5.73 -14.24 -9.43
N ARG A 91 6.92 -13.84 -8.99
CA ARG A 91 7.44 -14.19 -7.67
C ARG A 91 6.60 -13.61 -6.54
N ILE A 92 6.34 -12.30 -6.57
CA ILE A 92 5.51 -11.63 -5.56
C ILE A 92 4.06 -12.07 -5.71
N TYR A 93 3.57 -12.14 -6.95
CA TYR A 93 2.23 -12.60 -7.24
C TYR A 93 1.97 -14.00 -6.67
N LYS A 94 2.88 -14.95 -6.93
CA LYS A 94 2.76 -16.32 -6.42
C LYS A 94 2.80 -16.37 -4.90
N TRP A 95 3.67 -15.59 -4.28
CA TRP A 95 3.74 -15.52 -2.83
C TRP A 95 2.42 -15.05 -2.23
N LEU A 96 1.85 -13.95 -2.73
CA LEU A 96 0.60 -13.41 -2.22
C LEU A 96 -0.57 -14.35 -2.48
N LYS A 97 -0.63 -14.99 -3.65
CA LYS A 97 -1.68 -15.99 -3.93
C LYS A 97 -1.61 -17.16 -2.98
N ASN A 98 -0.41 -17.64 -2.67
CA ASN A 98 -0.23 -18.79 -1.77
C ASN A 98 -0.70 -18.50 -0.34
N ILE A 99 -0.69 -17.26 0.08
CA ILE A 99 -1.17 -16.85 1.41
C ILE A 99 -2.55 -16.20 1.35
N ASN A 100 -3.29 -16.46 0.28
CA ASN A 100 -4.72 -16.12 0.10
C ASN A 100 -5.02 -14.62 -0.01
N TYR A 101 -4.10 -13.84 -0.58
CA TYR A 101 -4.39 -12.46 -0.95
C TYR A 101 -5.12 -12.41 -2.29
N ASN A 102 -6.00 -11.42 -2.45
CA ASN A 102 -6.66 -11.14 -3.73
C ASN A 102 -5.76 -10.23 -4.55
N VAL A 103 -4.91 -10.83 -5.37
CA VAL A 103 -3.87 -10.11 -6.10
C VAL A 103 -4.06 -10.22 -7.61
N HIS A 104 -3.83 -9.11 -8.32
CA HIS A 104 -3.99 -9.01 -9.77
C HIS A 104 -2.75 -8.35 -10.37
N ILE A 105 -2.29 -8.87 -11.50
CA ILE A 105 -1.23 -8.26 -12.31
C ILE A 105 -1.89 -7.40 -13.38
N LEU A 106 -1.44 -6.17 -13.48
CA LEU A 106 -1.96 -5.23 -14.47
C LEU A 106 -1.36 -5.47 -15.86
#